data_05c36f6effba982fdba5e17053c2f7e7
#
_entry.id   05c36f6effba982fdba5e17053c2f7e7
#
_cell.length_a   1.000
_cell.length_b   1.000
_cell.length_c   1.000
_cell.angle_alpha   90.00
_cell.angle_beta   90.00
_cell.angle_gamma   90.00
#
_symmetry.space_group_name_H-M   'P 1'
#
loop_
_entity.id
_entity.type
_entity.pdbx_description
1 polymer ?
#
loop_
_entity_poly.entity_id
_entity_poly.type
_entity_poly.pdbx_seq_one_letter_code
_entity_poly.pdbx_strand_id
1 'polypeptide(L)'
;MYLKEKGVESILVNKFRFELVSEKEKVVSAEMVENIDLKLQVTGILKNHPELIMDVLSDKPLNQEFLKDDLNITDVEEFKKRIKDEVKNFTEDEVLTLLSSALKLNLEQMEKEPAVGKTLSLIEDLLKEKEKKKILPEVKKILAEYGIMEERYFDLLMEEKPRLGKIFKILDKLGTGEYEQEHLVALVKKLSLEESDLKNRIIDRLLEDLKSEDQKVRKGAFWCLVETSKRTILEKREKDFVYIKEKVTNDFQMVKDAEAFSTYLEMVSVIAQQLVQREEFGELKELFDLVFSLKENKDFGNLVDDFVKSFSDEETITSLTDKMIDNSNQKPNKIVEEILLLLDTEKVARKLTEIFTADDRNLRVLCLRILPQLKNSSFYTLTELLKDEKNFKRKSDSGVLVDDSWYKVRNALFVLGNLKDPRSLPILEKLIFDPDLRVRTEVWNTLEKLGEISFPIQMQFLMDPDKGLRRKAANLLMLQTEKDYVPDLIEIFEKEQADKPLLLSVIGKVGGREAKEFLEDVALGQNKSILSLSKKQKEELKLSALEFLQKIGDEKTKGKLEEFLKEGRKGFKSLLGKDKIQKTVEQVCNHLKKTLN
;
A
#
# COMPACT_ATOMS: atom_id res chain seq x y z
N MET A 1 55.44 5.48 10.16
CA MET A 1 56.16 6.60 10.78
C MET A 1 55.66 6.90 12.20
N TYR A 2 54.42 7.21 12.40
CA TYR A 2 53.81 7.54 13.72
C TYR A 2 54.03 6.45 14.81
N LEU A 3 53.88 5.18 14.48
CA LEU A 3 54.09 4.09 15.45
C LEU A 3 55.57 3.91 15.85
N LYS A 4 56.50 4.11 14.91
CA LYS A 4 57.96 4.10 15.21
C LYS A 4 58.38 5.24 16.14
N GLU A 5 57.81 6.42 15.98
CA GLU A 5 58.06 7.58 16.90
C GLU A 5 57.54 7.34 18.31
N LYS A 6 56.55 6.44 18.47
CA LYS A 6 55.97 6.02 19.75
C LYS A 6 56.59 4.74 20.33
N GLY A 7 57.64 4.22 19.70
CA GLY A 7 58.41 3.06 20.19
C GLY A 7 57.72 1.71 20.00
N VAL A 8 56.80 1.62 19.02
CA VAL A 8 56.18 0.36 18.62
C VAL A 8 56.97 -0.30 17.53
N GLU A 9 57.50 -1.49 17.76
CA GLU A 9 58.41 -2.18 16.86
C GLU A 9 57.69 -3.12 15.89
N SER A 10 56.59 -3.72 16.29
CA SER A 10 55.78 -4.56 15.43
C SER A 10 54.31 -4.55 15.80
N ILE A 11 53.46 -4.88 14.85
CA ILE A 11 52.04 -5.05 15.04
C ILE A 11 51.71 -6.49 14.67
N LEU A 12 51.17 -7.24 15.60
CA LEU A 12 50.66 -8.59 15.36
C LEU A 12 49.22 -8.50 14.92
N VAL A 13 48.98 -8.88 13.68
CA VAL A 13 47.62 -8.87 13.09
C VAL A 13 47.02 -10.27 13.22
N ASN A 14 46.12 -10.45 14.18
CA ASN A 14 45.26 -11.63 14.21
C ASN A 14 43.86 -11.23 13.72
N LYS A 15 43.35 -11.92 12.79
CA LYS A 15 42.12 -11.68 11.97
C LYS A 15 41.23 -10.44 12.30
N PHE A 16 41.28 -9.89 13.51
CA PHE A 16 40.56 -8.67 13.93
C PHE A 16 41.07 -8.08 15.27
N ARG A 17 42.31 -8.45 15.70
CA ARG A 17 42.95 -7.87 16.88
C ARG A 17 44.36 -7.45 16.55
N PHE A 18 44.73 -6.24 16.90
CA PHE A 18 46.10 -5.73 16.77
C PHE A 18 46.73 -5.74 18.16
N GLU A 19 47.86 -6.43 18.29
CA GLU A 19 48.70 -6.37 19.49
C GLU A 19 49.97 -5.55 19.19
N LEU A 20 50.15 -4.49 19.97
CA LEU A 20 51.35 -3.65 19.88
C LEU A 20 52.48 -4.28 20.67
N VAL A 21 53.62 -4.55 20.01
CA VAL A 21 54.78 -5.14 20.65
C VAL A 21 55.91 -4.06 20.72
N SER A 22 56.40 -3.80 21.94
CA SER A 22 57.49 -2.87 22.23
C SER A 22 58.61 -3.58 23.00
N GLU A 23 59.88 -3.40 22.61
CA GLU A 23 61.04 -3.96 23.31
C GLU A 23 61.36 -3.37 24.70
N LYS A 24 60.71 -2.26 25.07
CA LYS A 24 60.91 -1.62 26.39
C LYS A 24 59.57 -1.48 27.07
N GLU A 25 59.43 -2.09 28.24
CA GLU A 25 58.29 -1.93 29.19
C GLU A 25 58.05 -0.45 29.54
N LYS A 26 57.66 0.39 28.60
CA LYS A 26 56.95 1.62 28.85
C LYS A 26 55.48 1.34 28.77
N VAL A 27 54.82 1.45 29.91
CA VAL A 27 53.37 1.41 30.05
C VAL A 27 52.75 2.34 29.01
N VAL A 28 52.33 1.78 27.88
CA VAL A 28 51.43 2.47 26.95
C VAL A 28 50.12 2.57 27.71
N SER A 29 49.64 3.76 27.98
CA SER A 29 48.35 3.90 28.71
C SER A 29 47.26 3.21 27.93
N ALA A 30 46.30 2.58 28.62
CA ALA A 30 45.16 1.90 27.98
C ALA A 30 44.46 2.82 26.98
N GLU A 31 44.38 4.11 27.26
CA GLU A 31 43.83 5.15 26.40
C GLU A 31 44.63 5.35 25.07
N MET A 32 45.94 5.15 25.11
CA MET A 32 46.80 5.23 23.93
C MET A 32 46.65 3.99 23.03
N VAL A 33 46.45 2.82 23.61
CA VAL A 33 46.20 1.57 22.91
C VAL A 33 44.81 1.60 22.23
N GLU A 34 43.78 2.07 22.96
CA GLU A 34 42.44 2.26 22.40
C GLU A 34 42.41 3.24 21.22
N ASN A 35 43.13 4.36 21.30
CA ASN A 35 43.17 5.35 20.22
C ASN A 35 43.92 4.83 18.98
N ILE A 36 44.97 4.03 19.16
CA ILE A 36 45.70 3.43 18.03
C ILE A 36 44.88 2.31 17.38
N ASP A 37 44.24 1.48 18.16
CA ASP A 37 43.36 0.39 17.69
C ASP A 37 42.20 0.96 16.89
N LEU A 38 41.58 2.02 17.40
CA LEU A 38 40.47 2.73 16.75
C LEU A 38 40.91 3.32 15.39
N LYS A 39 42.05 4.00 15.34
CA LYS A 39 42.54 4.60 14.11
C LYS A 39 42.85 3.54 13.05
N LEU A 40 43.41 2.41 13.46
CA LEU A 40 43.69 1.29 12.56
C LEU A 40 42.40 0.62 12.06
N GLN A 41 41.37 0.49 12.90
CA GLN A 41 40.03 0.00 12.52
C GLN A 41 39.38 0.93 11.49
N VAL A 42 39.32 2.24 11.75
CA VAL A 42 38.71 3.21 10.82
C VAL A 42 39.49 3.28 9.50
N THR A 43 40.84 3.23 9.54
CA THR A 43 41.64 3.17 8.32
C THR A 43 41.43 1.85 7.55
N GLY A 44 41.28 0.74 8.25
CA GLY A 44 40.91 -0.55 7.65
C GLY A 44 39.54 -0.52 6.96
N ILE A 45 38.56 0.09 7.62
CA ILE A 45 37.23 0.31 7.06
C ILE A 45 37.27 1.24 5.85
N LEU A 46 38.04 2.34 5.93
CA LEU A 46 38.22 3.26 4.81
C LEU A 46 38.75 2.54 3.55
N LYS A 47 39.65 1.60 3.75
CA LYS A 47 40.31 0.88 2.65
C LYS A 47 39.41 -0.21 2.04
N ASN A 48 38.67 -0.92 2.87
CA ASN A 48 37.92 -2.12 2.47
C ASN A 48 36.40 -1.87 2.32
N HIS A 49 35.86 -0.93 3.06
CA HIS A 49 34.41 -0.62 3.16
C HIS A 49 34.18 0.89 3.27
N PRO A 50 34.68 1.70 2.30
CA PRO A 50 34.51 3.16 2.34
C PRO A 50 33.04 3.60 2.33
N GLU A 51 32.15 2.76 1.78
CA GLU A 51 30.70 2.96 1.78
C GLU A 51 30.13 3.10 3.20
N LEU A 52 30.65 2.36 4.18
CA LEU A 52 30.21 2.49 5.58
C LEU A 52 30.53 3.86 6.18
N ILE A 53 31.71 4.40 5.88
CA ILE A 53 32.07 5.74 6.33
C ILE A 53 31.14 6.76 5.69
N MET A 54 30.85 6.59 4.40
CA MET A 54 29.92 7.45 3.67
C MET A 54 28.50 7.40 4.24
N ASP A 55 28.01 6.20 4.57
CA ASP A 55 26.68 6.04 5.17
C ASP A 55 26.59 6.66 6.55
N VAL A 56 27.66 6.54 7.38
CA VAL A 56 27.74 7.24 8.68
C VAL A 56 27.74 8.76 8.52
N LEU A 57 28.50 9.28 7.57
CA LEU A 57 28.60 10.73 7.31
C LEU A 57 27.30 11.30 6.73
N SER A 58 26.54 10.48 6.00
CA SER A 58 25.26 10.84 5.40
C SER A 58 24.05 10.51 6.30
N ASP A 59 24.29 10.11 7.55
CA ASP A 59 23.27 9.69 8.54
C ASP A 59 22.30 8.59 8.03
N LYS A 60 22.76 7.75 7.10
CA LYS A 60 21.97 6.62 6.60
C LYS A 60 21.90 5.47 7.61
N PRO A 61 20.83 4.65 7.56
CA PRO A 61 20.74 3.43 8.36
C PRO A 61 21.84 2.44 7.95
N LEU A 62 22.54 1.89 8.94
CA LEU A 62 23.61 0.91 8.72
C LEU A 62 23.06 -0.52 8.82
N ASN A 63 23.59 -1.44 8.04
CA ASN A 63 23.26 -2.86 8.13
C ASN A 63 23.83 -3.45 9.43
N GLN A 64 22.96 -3.70 10.42
CA GLN A 64 23.33 -4.18 11.75
C GLN A 64 23.91 -5.60 11.74
N GLU A 65 23.44 -6.49 10.84
CA GLU A 65 23.97 -7.85 10.72
C GLU A 65 25.41 -7.81 10.20
N PHE A 66 25.67 -7.05 9.14
CA PHE A 66 27.03 -6.87 8.61
C PHE A 66 27.99 -6.26 9.65
N LEU A 67 27.55 -5.26 10.40
CA LEU A 67 28.38 -4.64 11.44
C LEU A 67 28.74 -5.63 12.55
N LYS A 68 27.79 -6.50 12.94
CA LYS A 68 27.98 -7.47 14.00
C LYS A 68 28.80 -8.67 13.54
N ASP A 69 28.46 -9.26 12.40
CA ASP A 69 28.99 -10.55 11.95
C ASP A 69 30.36 -10.39 11.23
N ASP A 70 30.51 -9.35 10.42
CA ASP A 70 31.75 -9.14 9.65
C ASP A 70 32.75 -8.19 10.33
N LEU A 71 32.28 -7.20 11.08
CA LEU A 71 33.15 -6.21 11.73
C LEU A 71 33.16 -6.30 13.25
N ASN A 72 32.36 -7.22 13.86
CA ASN A 72 32.26 -7.43 15.29
C ASN A 72 31.88 -6.15 16.10
N ILE A 73 31.06 -5.28 15.49
CA ILE A 73 30.61 -4.02 16.07
C ILE A 73 29.23 -4.24 16.67
N THR A 74 29.13 -4.13 17.99
CA THR A 74 27.87 -4.37 18.73
C THR A 74 27.12 -3.08 19.07
N ASP A 75 27.82 -1.96 19.24
CA ASP A 75 27.22 -0.65 19.52
C ASP A 75 27.34 0.27 18.29
N VAL A 76 26.22 0.35 17.56
CA VAL A 76 26.15 1.10 16.30
C VAL A 76 26.24 2.61 16.52
N GLU A 77 25.67 3.14 17.60
CA GLU A 77 25.68 4.58 17.87
C GLU A 77 27.07 5.05 18.36
N GLU A 78 27.71 4.25 19.19
CA GLU A 78 29.10 4.52 19.56
C GLU A 78 30.02 4.43 18.34
N PHE A 79 29.82 3.46 17.48
CA PHE A 79 30.56 3.30 16.22
C PHE A 79 30.40 4.53 15.32
N LYS A 80 29.18 5.00 15.08
CA LYS A 80 28.92 6.21 14.28
C LYS A 80 29.63 7.43 14.87
N LYS A 81 29.53 7.63 16.18
CA LYS A 81 30.18 8.73 16.87
C LYS A 81 31.71 8.66 16.68
N ARG A 82 32.29 7.49 16.88
CA ARG A 82 33.74 7.27 16.73
C ARG A 82 34.22 7.53 15.30
N ILE A 83 33.49 7.08 14.27
CA ILE A 83 33.81 7.41 12.87
C ILE A 83 33.76 8.91 12.63
N LYS A 84 32.69 9.61 13.06
CA LYS A 84 32.56 11.05 12.88
C LYS A 84 33.70 11.84 13.54
N ASP A 85 34.20 11.38 14.67
CA ASP A 85 35.30 12.02 15.39
C ASP A 85 36.66 11.71 14.73
N GLU A 86 36.89 10.47 14.27
CA GLU A 86 38.17 10.10 13.67
C GLU A 86 38.34 10.66 12.24
N VAL A 87 37.25 10.78 11.47
CA VAL A 87 37.28 11.40 10.15
C VAL A 87 37.82 12.84 10.18
N LYS A 88 37.61 13.57 11.28
CA LYS A 88 38.18 14.91 11.49
C LYS A 88 39.72 14.90 11.56
N ASN A 89 40.29 13.75 11.89
CA ASN A 89 41.74 13.56 12.04
C ASN A 89 42.39 12.87 10.81
N PHE A 90 41.62 12.63 9.74
CA PHE A 90 42.14 12.00 8.53
C PHE A 90 43.29 12.79 7.93
N THR A 91 44.28 12.06 7.44
CA THR A 91 45.36 12.61 6.62
C THR A 91 44.86 13.01 5.23
N GLU A 92 45.62 13.80 4.52
CA GLU A 92 45.32 14.21 3.13
C GLU A 92 45.05 12.99 2.24
N ASP A 93 45.83 11.92 2.32
CA ASP A 93 45.67 10.69 1.55
C ASP A 93 44.41 9.91 1.92
N GLU A 94 44.02 9.87 3.21
CA GLU A 94 42.81 9.21 3.67
C GLU A 94 41.56 9.95 3.18
N VAL A 95 41.58 11.28 3.19
CA VAL A 95 40.49 12.10 2.62
C VAL A 95 40.36 11.91 1.11
N LEU A 96 41.46 11.86 0.38
CA LEU A 96 41.46 11.61 -1.06
C LEU A 96 40.94 10.21 -1.40
N THR A 97 41.27 9.21 -0.58
CA THR A 97 40.77 7.84 -0.71
C THR A 97 39.27 7.77 -0.51
N LEU A 98 38.75 8.40 0.55
CA LEU A 98 37.32 8.48 0.83
C LEU A 98 36.58 9.18 -0.29
N LEU A 99 37.12 10.27 -0.80
CA LEU A 99 36.55 11.04 -1.89
C LEU A 99 36.49 10.25 -3.20
N SER A 100 37.57 9.57 -3.56
CA SER A 100 37.58 8.74 -4.75
C SER A 100 36.55 7.62 -4.67
N SER A 101 36.43 6.98 -3.52
CA SER A 101 35.44 5.94 -3.25
C SER A 101 34.01 6.47 -3.27
N ALA A 102 33.79 7.63 -2.68
CA ALA A 102 32.50 8.31 -2.68
C ALA A 102 32.04 8.69 -4.09
N LEU A 103 32.97 9.24 -4.88
CA LEU A 103 32.70 9.62 -6.27
C LEU A 103 32.32 8.39 -7.10
N LYS A 104 33.08 7.32 -6.98
CA LYS A 104 32.82 6.06 -7.66
C LYS A 104 31.44 5.50 -7.33
N LEU A 105 31.12 5.39 -6.05
CA LEU A 105 29.82 4.90 -5.55
C LEU A 105 28.65 5.76 -6.03
N ASN A 106 28.77 7.08 -5.95
CA ASN A 106 27.75 7.99 -6.40
C ASN A 106 27.57 7.95 -7.93
N LEU A 107 28.65 7.76 -8.71
CA LEU A 107 28.56 7.61 -10.16
C LEU A 107 27.94 6.28 -10.62
N GLU A 108 28.02 5.24 -9.79
CA GLU A 108 27.35 3.96 -10.04
C GLU A 108 25.83 4.04 -9.78
N GLN A 109 25.39 4.94 -8.89
CA GLN A 109 24.01 5.04 -8.43
C GLN A 109 23.19 6.16 -9.09
N MET A 110 23.83 7.16 -9.66
CA MET A 110 23.18 8.35 -10.21
C MET A 110 23.98 8.97 -11.36
N GLU A 111 23.38 9.95 -12.04
CA GLU A 111 24.04 10.71 -13.12
C GLU A 111 25.26 11.50 -12.61
N LYS A 112 26.16 11.84 -13.55
CA LYS A 112 27.46 12.46 -13.22
C LYS A 112 27.36 13.75 -12.38
N GLU A 113 26.48 14.66 -12.74
CA GLU A 113 26.35 15.96 -12.05
C GLU A 113 25.86 15.87 -10.60
N PRO A 114 24.77 15.14 -10.30
CA PRO A 114 24.36 14.92 -8.92
C PRO A 114 25.40 14.16 -8.08
N ALA A 115 26.10 13.19 -8.68
CA ALA A 115 27.16 12.44 -8.00
C ALA A 115 28.30 13.34 -7.56
N VAL A 116 28.75 14.22 -8.44
CA VAL A 116 29.81 15.20 -8.14
C VAL A 116 29.35 16.18 -7.06
N GLY A 117 28.15 16.76 -7.20
CA GLY A 117 27.61 17.70 -6.24
C GLY A 117 27.54 17.11 -4.82
N LYS A 118 27.04 15.87 -4.71
CA LYS A 118 26.95 15.15 -3.43
C LYS A 118 28.33 14.85 -2.84
N THR A 119 29.29 14.47 -3.67
CA THR A 119 30.66 14.19 -3.24
C THR A 119 31.39 15.45 -2.78
N LEU A 120 31.19 16.58 -3.49
CA LEU A 120 31.79 17.86 -3.13
C LEU A 120 31.20 18.42 -1.83
N SER A 121 29.91 18.26 -1.58
CA SER A 121 29.29 18.63 -0.30
C SER A 121 29.95 17.91 0.88
N LEU A 122 30.24 16.63 0.73
CA LEU A 122 30.96 15.86 1.76
C LEU A 122 32.38 16.38 2.02
N ILE A 123 33.07 16.85 0.98
CA ILE A 123 34.41 17.43 1.15
C ILE A 123 34.35 18.74 1.91
N GLU A 124 33.36 19.57 1.64
CA GLU A 124 33.19 20.85 2.37
C GLU A 124 33.02 20.62 3.86
N ASP A 125 32.30 19.57 4.25
CA ASP A 125 32.06 19.24 5.67
C ASP A 125 33.31 18.65 6.35
N LEU A 126 34.19 18.01 5.59
CA LEU A 126 35.36 17.29 6.12
C LEU A 126 36.62 18.14 6.20
N LEU A 127 36.76 19.18 5.36
CA LEU A 127 38.01 19.93 5.25
C LEU A 127 37.92 21.31 5.90
N LYS A 128 38.85 21.60 6.80
CA LYS A 128 39.14 22.95 7.25
C LYS A 128 39.70 23.78 6.09
N GLU A 129 39.45 25.09 6.05
CA GLU A 129 39.85 25.98 4.95
C GLU A 129 41.33 25.89 4.55
N LYS A 130 42.25 25.69 5.51
CA LYS A 130 43.69 25.57 5.25
C LYS A 130 44.07 24.26 4.52
N GLU A 131 43.35 23.19 4.80
CA GLU A 131 43.61 21.88 4.19
C GLU A 131 43.00 21.78 2.80
N LYS A 132 41.92 22.50 2.53
CA LYS A 132 41.30 22.58 1.18
C LYS A 132 42.31 22.96 0.12
N LYS A 133 43.14 23.99 0.34
CA LYS A 133 44.14 24.47 -0.66
C LYS A 133 45.19 23.44 -1.04
N LYS A 134 45.53 22.51 -0.13
CA LYS A 134 46.51 21.47 -0.39
C LYS A 134 45.93 20.26 -1.14
N ILE A 135 44.73 19.87 -0.78
CA ILE A 135 44.06 18.67 -1.32
C ILE A 135 43.41 18.94 -2.68
N LEU A 136 43.05 20.18 -2.94
CA LEU A 136 42.35 20.59 -4.16
C LEU A 136 43.01 20.18 -5.49
N PRO A 137 44.34 20.26 -5.69
CA PRO A 137 44.99 19.81 -6.91
C PRO A 137 44.79 18.30 -7.18
N GLU A 138 44.84 17.50 -6.11
CA GLU A 138 44.64 16.04 -6.23
C GLU A 138 43.14 15.68 -6.44
N VAL A 139 42.23 16.43 -5.84
CA VAL A 139 40.79 16.32 -6.14
C VAL A 139 40.51 16.56 -7.63
N LYS A 140 41.14 17.59 -8.22
CA LYS A 140 41.02 17.89 -9.64
C LYS A 140 41.47 16.71 -10.51
N LYS A 141 42.53 16.06 -10.12
CA LYS A 141 43.09 14.90 -10.80
C LYS A 141 42.13 13.70 -10.73
N ILE A 142 41.60 13.43 -9.56
CA ILE A 142 40.58 12.38 -9.35
C ILE A 142 39.33 12.64 -10.21
N LEU A 143 38.79 13.85 -10.21
CA LEU A 143 37.64 14.22 -11.03
C LEU A 143 37.92 14.04 -12.52
N ALA A 144 39.11 14.40 -12.99
CA ALA A 144 39.54 14.22 -14.37
C ALA A 144 39.64 12.73 -14.76
N GLU A 145 40.11 11.85 -13.87
CA GLU A 145 40.14 10.40 -14.09
C GLU A 145 38.76 9.79 -14.32
N TYR A 146 37.73 10.36 -13.72
CA TYR A 146 36.33 9.94 -13.95
C TYR A 146 35.64 10.68 -15.12
N GLY A 147 36.43 11.43 -15.93
CA GLY A 147 35.91 12.16 -17.09
C GLY A 147 35.10 13.41 -16.75
N ILE A 148 35.34 13.96 -15.57
CA ILE A 148 34.72 15.20 -15.08
C ILE A 148 35.75 16.30 -15.23
N MET A 149 35.85 16.87 -16.42
CA MET A 149 36.90 17.81 -16.84
C MET A 149 36.52 19.26 -16.58
N GLU A 150 35.99 19.65 -15.42
CA GLU A 150 35.52 21.02 -15.30
C GLU A 150 36.21 21.79 -14.19
N GLU A 151 36.92 22.84 -14.57
CA GLU A 151 37.45 23.90 -13.68
C GLU A 151 36.32 24.52 -12.81
N ARG A 152 35.10 24.45 -13.29
CA ARG A 152 33.86 25.01 -12.68
C ARG A 152 33.56 24.53 -11.28
N TYR A 153 33.74 23.25 -10.98
CA TYR A 153 33.52 22.74 -9.60
C TYR A 153 34.63 23.17 -8.64
N PHE A 154 35.76 23.54 -9.17
CA PHE A 154 36.96 23.93 -8.43
C PHE A 154 36.86 25.38 -7.92
N ASP A 155 36.40 26.27 -8.78
CA ASP A 155 36.22 27.67 -8.44
C ASP A 155 35.14 27.84 -7.34
N LEU A 156 34.13 26.94 -7.35
CA LEU A 156 33.10 26.90 -6.31
C LEU A 156 33.63 26.56 -4.93
N LEU A 157 34.62 25.68 -4.82
CA LEU A 157 35.24 25.28 -3.55
C LEU A 157 36.21 26.34 -2.99
N MET A 158 36.72 27.22 -3.87
CA MET A 158 37.77 28.21 -3.54
C MET A 158 37.27 29.64 -3.31
N GLU A 159 36.02 29.93 -3.67
CA GLU A 159 35.51 31.32 -3.53
C GLU A 159 35.32 31.72 -2.07
N GLU A 160 36.00 32.78 -1.65
CA GLU A 160 35.67 33.56 -0.45
C GLU A 160 34.27 34.21 -0.64
N LYS A 161 33.60 34.63 0.47
CA LYS A 161 32.26 35.25 0.45
C LYS A 161 32.03 36.09 -0.81
N PRO A 162 31.07 35.71 -1.66
CA PRO A 162 30.88 36.37 -2.94
C PRO A 162 30.49 37.84 -2.76
N ARG A 163 31.10 38.72 -3.50
CA ARG A 163 30.63 40.11 -3.60
C ARG A 163 29.26 40.12 -4.27
N LEU A 164 28.32 40.85 -3.70
CA LEU A 164 26.95 41.02 -4.20
C LEU A 164 26.84 41.17 -5.72
N GLY A 165 27.80 41.90 -6.32
CA GLY A 165 27.86 42.11 -7.77
C GLY A 165 28.02 40.83 -8.62
N LYS A 166 28.58 39.75 -8.06
CA LYS A 166 28.68 38.46 -8.80
C LYS A 166 27.33 37.74 -8.81
N ILE A 167 26.55 37.79 -7.72
CA ILE A 167 25.23 37.19 -7.62
C ILE A 167 24.27 37.82 -8.65
N PHE A 168 24.22 39.18 -8.68
CA PHE A 168 23.37 39.89 -9.62
C PHE A 168 23.75 39.60 -11.08
N LYS A 169 25.03 39.50 -11.42
CA LYS A 169 25.45 39.11 -12.78
C LYS A 169 24.96 37.70 -13.18
N ILE A 170 24.89 36.76 -12.24
CA ILE A 170 24.37 35.41 -12.51
C ILE A 170 22.84 35.51 -12.72
N LEU A 171 22.14 36.27 -11.90
CA LEU A 171 20.68 36.47 -12.04
C LEU A 171 20.35 37.17 -13.37
N ASP A 172 21.14 38.17 -13.82
CA ASP A 172 20.96 38.81 -15.10
C ASP A 172 21.13 37.83 -16.27
N LYS A 173 22.18 36.99 -16.22
CA LYS A 173 22.38 35.93 -17.20
C LYS A 173 21.25 34.89 -17.19
N LEU A 174 20.69 34.58 -16.02
CA LEU A 174 19.55 33.68 -15.91
C LEU A 174 18.32 34.34 -16.56
N GLY A 175 18.03 35.58 -16.22
CA GLY A 175 16.89 36.32 -16.78
C GLY A 175 16.94 36.57 -18.30
N THR A 176 18.13 36.50 -18.92
CA THR A 176 18.31 36.58 -20.38
C THR A 176 18.42 35.21 -21.05
N GLY A 177 18.39 34.10 -20.29
CA GLY A 177 18.62 32.73 -20.80
C GLY A 177 20.07 32.43 -21.22
N GLU A 178 21.02 33.33 -20.94
CA GLU A 178 22.45 33.20 -21.29
C GLU A 178 23.27 32.52 -20.19
N TYR A 179 22.62 31.74 -19.32
CA TYR A 179 23.29 31.01 -18.25
C TYR A 179 23.80 29.65 -18.68
N GLU A 180 24.81 29.19 -17.97
CA GLU A 180 25.30 27.82 -17.97
C GLU A 180 24.99 27.15 -16.62
N GLN A 181 25.00 25.83 -16.57
CA GLN A 181 24.70 25.06 -15.34
C GLN A 181 25.55 25.49 -14.14
N GLU A 182 26.80 25.88 -14.39
CA GLU A 182 27.71 26.42 -13.38
C GLU A 182 27.20 27.66 -12.67
N HIS A 183 26.59 28.56 -13.43
CA HIS A 183 26.01 29.77 -12.87
C HIS A 183 24.90 29.42 -11.88
N LEU A 184 24.06 28.41 -12.21
CA LEU A 184 22.98 27.95 -11.35
C LEU A 184 23.51 27.33 -10.06
N VAL A 185 24.50 26.42 -10.18
CA VAL A 185 25.16 25.79 -9.01
C VAL A 185 25.78 26.84 -8.10
N ALA A 186 26.48 27.83 -8.69
CA ALA A 186 27.07 28.93 -7.95
C ALA A 186 26.01 29.76 -7.21
N LEU A 187 24.88 30.05 -7.87
CA LEU A 187 23.79 30.83 -7.29
C LEU A 187 23.17 30.11 -6.09
N VAL A 188 22.82 28.84 -6.22
CA VAL A 188 22.25 28.03 -5.13
C VAL A 188 23.20 27.93 -3.94
N LYS A 189 24.51 27.73 -4.19
CA LYS A 189 25.50 27.72 -3.12
C LYS A 189 25.59 29.06 -2.39
N LYS A 190 25.54 30.15 -3.13
CA LYS A 190 25.56 31.49 -2.54
C LYS A 190 24.31 31.80 -1.73
N LEU A 191 23.13 31.38 -2.23
CA LEU A 191 21.87 31.46 -1.48
C LEU A 191 21.98 30.80 -0.12
N SER A 192 22.74 29.73 0.01
CA SER A 192 22.91 29.06 1.29
C SER A 192 23.78 29.82 2.30
N LEU A 193 24.53 30.82 1.90
CA LEU A 193 25.49 31.54 2.74
C LEU A 193 25.06 32.99 3.11
N GLU A 194 24.00 33.51 2.44
CA GLU A 194 23.62 34.93 2.55
C GLU A 194 22.63 35.20 3.68
N GLU A 195 22.56 36.48 4.12
CA GLU A 195 21.57 36.95 5.08
C GLU A 195 20.12 36.92 4.51
N SER A 196 19.13 36.83 5.39
CA SER A 196 17.73 36.59 5.04
C SER A 196 17.17 37.58 4.00
N ASP A 197 17.44 38.87 4.10
CA ASP A 197 16.86 39.88 3.20
C ASP A 197 17.37 39.75 1.77
N LEU A 198 18.67 39.55 1.58
CA LEU A 198 19.24 39.34 0.26
C LEU A 198 18.75 38.05 -0.37
N LYS A 199 18.69 36.99 0.43
CA LYS A 199 18.20 35.68 0.01
C LYS A 199 16.75 35.77 -0.47
N ASN A 200 15.88 36.40 0.28
CA ASN A 200 14.48 36.59 -0.09
C ASN A 200 14.36 37.37 -1.42
N ARG A 201 15.15 38.41 -1.62
CA ARG A 201 15.17 39.15 -2.90
C ARG A 201 15.62 38.30 -4.08
N ILE A 202 16.56 37.38 -3.87
CA ILE A 202 16.99 36.45 -4.93
C ILE A 202 15.89 35.43 -5.21
N ILE A 203 15.26 34.88 -4.18
CA ILE A 203 14.13 33.95 -4.30
C ILE A 203 12.97 34.64 -5.04
N ASP A 204 12.61 35.87 -4.68
CA ASP A 204 11.57 36.64 -5.39
C ASP A 204 11.91 36.80 -6.87
N ARG A 205 13.17 37.11 -7.20
CA ARG A 205 13.59 37.22 -8.61
C ARG A 205 13.49 35.88 -9.35
N LEU A 206 13.88 34.75 -8.72
CA LEU A 206 13.75 33.42 -9.31
C LEU A 206 12.26 33.05 -9.53
N LEU A 207 11.39 33.44 -8.62
CA LEU A 207 9.93 33.24 -8.78
C LEU A 207 9.35 34.07 -9.92
N GLU A 208 9.84 35.29 -10.15
CA GLU A 208 9.47 36.08 -11.33
C GLU A 208 9.99 35.43 -12.63
N ASP A 209 11.21 34.91 -12.61
CA ASP A 209 11.80 34.20 -13.75
C ASP A 209 11.06 32.88 -14.08
N LEU A 210 10.35 32.26 -13.13
CA LEU A 210 9.43 31.13 -13.41
C LEU A 210 8.25 31.53 -14.29
N LYS A 211 7.85 32.80 -14.28
CA LYS A 211 6.74 33.32 -15.10
C LYS A 211 7.20 33.76 -16.49
N SER A 212 8.49 33.69 -16.80
CA SER A 212 9.06 34.11 -18.09
C SER A 212 8.47 33.31 -19.25
N GLU A 213 8.27 33.96 -20.41
CA GLU A 213 7.91 33.26 -21.64
C GLU A 213 9.04 32.38 -22.19
N ASP A 214 10.29 32.71 -21.87
CA ASP A 214 11.45 31.91 -22.26
C ASP A 214 11.58 30.63 -21.41
N GLN A 215 11.45 29.47 -22.06
CA GLN A 215 11.54 28.15 -21.43
C GLN A 215 12.89 27.94 -20.74
N LYS A 216 14.00 28.45 -21.30
CA LYS A 216 15.32 28.28 -20.71
C LYS A 216 15.44 29.06 -19.40
N VAL A 217 14.88 30.27 -19.35
CA VAL A 217 14.81 31.07 -18.12
C VAL A 217 13.99 30.34 -17.05
N ARG A 218 12.79 29.87 -17.41
CA ARG A 218 11.94 29.10 -16.48
C ARG A 218 12.66 27.88 -15.91
N LYS A 219 13.29 27.07 -16.77
CA LYS A 219 14.05 25.87 -16.33
C LYS A 219 15.20 26.20 -15.38
N GLY A 220 15.93 27.26 -15.65
CA GLY A 220 17.02 27.71 -14.79
C GLY A 220 16.55 28.18 -13.43
N ALA A 221 15.52 28.99 -13.39
CA ALA A 221 14.89 29.47 -12.16
C ALA A 221 14.31 28.31 -11.34
N PHE A 222 13.59 27.39 -12.00
CA PHE A 222 13.05 26.18 -11.40
C PHE A 222 14.14 25.35 -10.74
N TRP A 223 15.21 25.04 -11.47
CA TRP A 223 16.32 24.27 -10.95
C TRP A 223 16.94 24.91 -9.70
N CYS A 224 17.16 26.23 -9.72
CA CYS A 224 17.69 26.96 -8.57
C CYS A 224 16.77 26.88 -7.33
N LEU A 225 15.46 27.04 -7.53
CA LEU A 225 14.49 26.99 -6.43
C LEU A 225 14.37 25.58 -5.85
N VAL A 226 14.35 24.53 -6.69
CA VAL A 226 14.32 23.14 -6.27
C VAL A 226 15.57 22.78 -5.44
N GLU A 227 16.75 23.10 -5.94
CA GLU A 227 17.99 22.81 -5.23
C GLU A 227 18.12 23.63 -3.94
N THR A 228 17.65 24.88 -3.95
CA THR A 228 17.58 25.69 -2.72
C THR A 228 16.64 25.04 -1.70
N SER A 229 15.45 24.62 -2.14
CA SER A 229 14.47 23.95 -1.26
C SER A 229 15.01 22.64 -0.67
N LYS A 230 15.67 21.81 -1.47
CA LYS A 230 16.32 20.57 -0.98
C LYS A 230 17.38 20.87 0.09
N ARG A 231 18.20 21.91 -0.11
CA ARG A 231 19.23 22.31 0.86
C ARG A 231 18.66 22.88 2.15
N THR A 232 17.50 23.54 2.11
CA THR A 232 16.85 24.06 3.35
C THR A 232 16.53 22.95 4.33
N ILE A 233 16.26 21.73 3.84
CA ILE A 233 16.04 20.56 4.70
C ILE A 233 17.36 20.10 5.34
N LEU A 234 18.37 19.88 4.51
CA LEU A 234 19.69 19.38 4.96
C LEU A 234 20.33 20.32 5.98
N GLU A 235 20.11 21.61 5.81
CA GLU A 235 20.73 22.65 6.63
C GLU A 235 19.79 23.17 7.76
N LYS A 236 18.60 22.54 7.93
CA LYS A 236 17.57 22.93 8.94
C LYS A 236 17.16 24.41 8.86
N ARG A 237 17.05 24.94 7.65
CA ARG A 237 16.68 26.36 7.39
C ARG A 237 15.18 26.50 7.17
N GLU A 238 14.45 26.38 8.23
CA GLU A 238 12.99 26.38 8.21
C GLU A 238 12.39 27.66 7.62
N LYS A 239 12.95 28.81 7.95
CA LYS A 239 12.45 30.10 7.44
C LYS A 239 12.52 30.23 5.92
N ASP A 240 13.57 29.72 5.28
CA ASP A 240 13.74 29.78 3.84
C ASP A 240 12.73 28.88 3.13
N PHE A 241 12.50 27.67 3.67
CA PHE A 241 11.50 26.76 3.16
C PHE A 241 10.09 27.34 3.24
N VAL A 242 9.71 27.88 4.40
CA VAL A 242 8.40 28.54 4.61
C VAL A 242 8.23 29.67 3.62
N TYR A 243 9.26 30.51 3.41
CA TYR A 243 9.19 31.61 2.48
C TYR A 243 8.96 31.15 1.04
N ILE A 244 9.71 30.16 0.54
CA ILE A 244 9.55 29.61 -0.81
C ILE A 244 8.15 29.00 -0.96
N LYS A 245 7.72 28.19 0.01
CA LYS A 245 6.41 27.55 0.02
C LYS A 245 5.29 28.59 -0.10
N GLU A 246 5.26 29.59 0.77
CA GLU A 246 4.23 30.64 0.77
C GLU A 246 4.18 31.39 -0.58
N LYS A 247 5.33 31.75 -1.12
CA LYS A 247 5.41 32.45 -2.41
C LYS A 247 4.94 31.57 -3.57
N VAL A 248 5.42 30.32 -3.65
CA VAL A 248 5.00 29.39 -4.71
C VAL A 248 3.50 29.13 -4.63
N THR A 249 2.94 28.96 -3.44
CA THR A 249 1.51 28.71 -3.22
C THR A 249 0.67 29.93 -3.67
N ASN A 250 1.10 31.14 -3.32
CA ASN A 250 0.40 32.36 -3.72
C ASN A 250 0.45 32.60 -5.24
N ASP A 251 1.61 32.40 -5.84
CA ASP A 251 1.80 32.60 -7.28
C ASP A 251 1.09 31.54 -8.12
N PHE A 252 1.01 30.30 -7.64
CA PHE A 252 0.36 29.18 -8.31
C PHE A 252 -1.09 29.48 -8.70
N GLN A 253 -1.83 30.22 -7.87
CA GLN A 253 -3.21 30.63 -8.15
C GLN A 253 -3.34 31.62 -9.30
N MET A 254 -2.27 32.34 -9.62
CA MET A 254 -2.25 33.39 -10.64
C MET A 254 -1.78 32.91 -12.02
N VAL A 255 -1.29 31.66 -12.10
CA VAL A 255 -0.76 31.09 -13.35
C VAL A 255 -1.90 30.82 -14.34
N LYS A 256 -1.79 31.35 -15.57
CA LYS A 256 -2.81 31.18 -16.61
C LYS A 256 -2.34 30.33 -17.79
N ASP A 257 -1.04 30.20 -17.96
CA ASP A 257 -0.42 29.44 -19.05
C ASP A 257 -0.09 28.02 -18.63
N ALA A 258 -0.43 27.03 -19.47
CA ALA A 258 -0.28 25.60 -19.16
C ALA A 258 1.19 25.18 -18.98
N GLU A 259 2.13 25.79 -19.72
CA GLU A 259 3.56 25.44 -19.59
C GLU A 259 4.14 25.98 -18.28
N ALA A 260 3.81 27.22 -17.93
CA ALA A 260 4.16 27.78 -16.63
C ALA A 260 3.49 26.98 -15.49
N PHE A 261 2.23 26.60 -15.66
CA PHE A 261 1.50 25.77 -14.69
C PHE A 261 2.20 24.43 -14.44
N SER A 262 2.65 23.75 -15.50
CA SER A 262 3.42 22.51 -15.37
C SER A 262 4.69 22.72 -14.53
N THR A 263 5.42 23.81 -14.78
CA THR A 263 6.64 24.13 -14.00
C THR A 263 6.33 24.40 -12.53
N TYR A 264 5.23 25.11 -12.25
CA TYR A 264 4.79 25.31 -10.87
C TYR A 264 4.33 24.03 -10.20
N LEU A 265 3.66 23.11 -10.91
CA LEU A 265 3.29 21.80 -10.38
C LEU A 265 4.52 20.97 -10.01
N GLU A 266 5.59 21.01 -10.81
CA GLU A 266 6.85 20.35 -10.44
C GLU A 266 7.42 20.93 -9.13
N MET A 267 7.37 22.26 -8.96
CA MET A 267 7.79 22.92 -7.72
C MET A 267 6.89 22.54 -6.53
N VAL A 268 5.60 22.52 -6.75
CA VAL A 268 4.61 22.05 -5.77
C VAL A 268 4.89 20.59 -5.38
N SER A 269 5.28 19.73 -6.33
CA SER A 269 5.66 18.35 -6.05
C SER A 269 6.86 18.26 -5.10
N VAL A 270 7.89 19.09 -5.33
CA VAL A 270 9.05 19.16 -4.44
C VAL A 270 8.66 19.63 -3.04
N ILE A 271 7.85 20.67 -2.93
CA ILE A 271 7.35 21.18 -1.64
C ILE A 271 6.52 20.11 -0.94
N ALA A 272 5.61 19.44 -1.65
CA ALA A 272 4.75 18.39 -1.12
C ALA A 272 5.57 17.20 -0.58
N GLN A 273 6.60 16.75 -1.30
CA GLN A 273 7.50 15.70 -0.82
C GLN A 273 8.23 16.12 0.47
N GLN A 274 8.61 17.38 0.58
CA GLN A 274 9.23 17.91 1.78
C GLN A 274 8.26 17.96 2.96
N LEU A 275 7.01 18.35 2.73
CA LEU A 275 5.98 18.34 3.77
C LEU A 275 5.69 16.92 4.27
N VAL A 276 5.74 15.91 3.38
CA VAL A 276 5.66 14.50 3.79
C VAL A 276 6.82 14.12 4.71
N GLN A 277 8.06 14.46 4.32
CA GLN A 277 9.26 14.15 5.12
C GLN A 277 9.27 14.84 6.50
N ARG A 278 8.65 16.02 6.60
CA ARG A 278 8.50 16.79 7.84
C ARG A 278 7.28 16.39 8.66
N GLU A 279 6.43 15.52 8.13
CA GLU A 279 5.15 15.15 8.74
C GLU A 279 4.18 16.33 8.91
N GLU A 280 4.33 17.38 8.10
CA GLU A 280 3.49 18.58 8.10
C GLU A 280 2.23 18.37 7.24
N PHE A 281 1.43 17.35 7.61
CA PHE A 281 0.30 16.87 6.79
C PHE A 281 -0.84 17.90 6.66
N GLY A 282 -1.01 18.80 7.62
CA GLY A 282 -1.98 19.89 7.53
C GLY A 282 -1.69 20.80 6.35
N GLU A 283 -0.45 21.25 6.23
CA GLU A 283 0.00 22.11 5.14
C GLU A 283 0.01 21.38 3.80
N LEU A 284 0.38 20.08 3.80
CA LEU A 284 0.29 19.24 2.62
C LEU A 284 -1.16 19.13 2.10
N LYS A 285 -2.12 19.00 3.01
CA LYS A 285 -3.54 18.94 2.65
C LYS A 285 -4.02 20.25 2.04
N GLU A 286 -3.67 21.39 2.64
CA GLU A 286 -4.00 22.71 2.11
C GLU A 286 -3.42 22.92 0.72
N LEU A 287 -2.16 22.50 0.50
CA LEU A 287 -1.51 22.57 -0.81
C LEU A 287 -2.25 21.69 -1.84
N PHE A 288 -2.68 20.50 -1.44
CA PHE A 288 -3.44 19.60 -2.32
C PHE A 288 -4.83 20.15 -2.63
N ASP A 289 -5.53 20.70 -1.64
CA ASP A 289 -6.83 21.34 -1.89
C ASP A 289 -6.73 22.43 -2.95
N LEU A 290 -5.64 23.21 -2.90
CA LEU A 290 -5.36 24.22 -3.91
C LEU A 290 -5.14 23.58 -5.30
N VAL A 291 -4.29 22.57 -5.42
CA VAL A 291 -4.01 21.88 -6.69
C VAL A 291 -5.27 21.24 -7.25
N PHE A 292 -6.02 20.54 -6.41
CA PHE A 292 -7.23 19.84 -6.82
C PHE A 292 -8.39 20.78 -7.18
N SER A 293 -8.41 22.02 -6.66
CA SER A 293 -9.39 23.03 -7.07
C SER A 293 -9.30 23.37 -8.56
N LEU A 294 -8.15 23.11 -9.19
CA LEU A 294 -7.90 23.36 -10.60
C LEU A 294 -8.13 22.12 -11.49
N LYS A 295 -8.49 20.98 -10.91
CA LYS A 295 -8.68 19.72 -11.66
C LYS A 295 -9.81 19.79 -12.70
N GLU A 296 -10.85 20.55 -12.44
CA GLU A 296 -11.98 20.71 -13.37
C GLU A 296 -11.69 21.73 -14.49
N ASN A 297 -10.56 22.42 -14.43
CA ASN A 297 -10.15 23.33 -15.49
C ASN A 297 -9.70 22.52 -16.72
N LYS A 298 -10.24 22.86 -17.90
CA LYS A 298 -9.97 22.14 -19.16
C LYS A 298 -8.48 22.15 -19.55
N ASP A 299 -7.76 23.21 -19.20
CA ASP A 299 -6.36 23.40 -19.59
C ASP A 299 -5.40 22.75 -18.59
N PHE A 300 -5.81 22.58 -17.33
CA PHE A 300 -4.95 22.14 -16.24
C PHE A 300 -5.27 20.73 -15.71
N GLY A 301 -6.48 20.22 -15.94
CA GLY A 301 -6.94 18.96 -15.35
C GLY A 301 -6.00 17.77 -15.62
N ASN A 302 -5.54 17.61 -16.87
CA ASN A 302 -4.60 16.56 -17.24
C ASN A 302 -3.25 16.71 -16.53
N LEU A 303 -2.76 17.94 -16.35
CA LEU A 303 -1.51 18.22 -15.64
C LEU A 303 -1.62 17.89 -14.15
N VAL A 304 -2.78 18.16 -13.55
CA VAL A 304 -3.08 17.75 -12.17
C VAL A 304 -3.11 16.22 -12.03
N ASP A 305 -3.72 15.51 -12.99
CA ASP A 305 -3.73 14.05 -12.98
C ASP A 305 -2.31 13.46 -13.13
N ASP A 306 -1.47 14.04 -13.94
CA ASP A 306 -0.07 13.63 -14.10
C ASP A 306 0.77 13.95 -12.84
N PHE A 307 0.52 15.09 -12.21
CA PHE A 307 1.09 15.41 -10.90
C PHE A 307 0.72 14.36 -9.86
N VAL A 308 -0.57 13.98 -9.75
CA VAL A 308 -1.04 12.96 -8.81
C VAL A 308 -0.35 11.61 -9.06
N LYS A 309 -0.21 11.20 -10.32
CA LYS A 309 0.49 9.95 -10.69
C LYS A 309 1.95 9.99 -10.29
N SER A 310 2.65 11.10 -10.55
CA SER A 310 4.06 11.26 -10.23
C SER A 310 4.31 11.34 -8.73
N PHE A 311 3.46 12.06 -7.99
CA PHE A 311 3.55 12.18 -6.54
C PHE A 311 3.20 10.88 -5.82
N SER A 312 2.36 10.03 -6.41
CA SER A 312 1.99 8.72 -5.89
C SER A 312 3.07 7.67 -6.15
N ASP A 313 4.34 7.96 -5.84
CA ASP A 313 5.40 6.97 -5.81
C ASP A 313 5.29 6.07 -4.57
N GLU A 314 5.99 4.94 -4.59
CA GLU A 314 5.88 3.93 -3.54
C GLU A 314 6.41 4.42 -2.18
N GLU A 315 7.46 5.22 -2.18
CA GLU A 315 8.06 5.78 -0.95
C GLU A 315 7.10 6.77 -0.29
N THR A 316 6.54 7.69 -1.07
CA THR A 316 5.57 8.69 -0.60
C THR A 316 4.31 8.02 -0.04
N ILE A 317 3.74 7.05 -0.77
CA ILE A 317 2.54 6.34 -0.31
C ILE A 317 2.85 5.54 0.95
N THR A 318 4.02 4.89 1.04
CA THR A 318 4.42 4.16 2.25
C THR A 318 4.54 5.12 3.43
N SER A 319 5.21 6.25 3.27
CA SER A 319 5.34 7.26 4.33
C SER A 319 3.98 7.76 4.82
N LEU A 320 3.03 8.01 3.92
CA LEU A 320 1.67 8.41 4.27
C LEU A 320 0.91 7.28 4.99
N THR A 321 0.99 6.05 4.48
CA THR A 321 0.27 4.92 5.09
C THR A 321 0.80 4.56 6.46
N ASP A 322 2.10 4.69 6.72
CA ASP A 322 2.71 4.48 8.04
C ASP A 322 2.24 5.51 9.08
N LYS A 323 1.74 6.67 8.63
CA LYS A 323 1.20 7.74 9.48
C LYS A 323 -0.33 7.79 9.54
N MET A 324 -1.01 6.78 9.00
CA MET A 324 -2.49 6.69 9.06
C MET A 324 -3.02 6.57 10.51
N ILE A 325 -2.20 6.04 11.42
CA ILE A 325 -2.50 5.99 12.85
C ILE A 325 -1.55 6.94 13.56
N ASP A 326 -2.10 7.84 14.33
CA ASP A 326 -1.31 8.72 15.18
C ASP A 326 -0.71 7.92 16.36
N ASN A 327 0.60 7.82 16.38
CA ASN A 327 1.35 7.05 17.38
C ASN A 327 1.16 7.56 18.81
N SER A 328 0.81 8.84 18.98
CA SER A 328 0.67 9.48 20.29
C SER A 328 -0.62 9.07 21.02
N ASN A 329 -1.70 8.84 20.26
CA ASN A 329 -3.04 8.58 20.82
C ASN A 329 -3.73 7.35 20.23
N GLN A 330 -3.06 6.62 19.33
CA GLN A 330 -3.57 5.43 18.63
C GLN A 330 -4.89 5.67 17.87
N LYS A 331 -5.11 6.90 17.41
CA LYS A 331 -6.29 7.29 16.64
C LYS A 331 -5.98 7.46 15.16
N PRO A 332 -6.97 7.28 14.28
CA PRO A 332 -6.81 7.57 12.87
C PRO A 332 -6.40 9.03 12.63
N ASN A 333 -5.37 9.22 11.81
CA ASN A 333 -4.97 10.54 11.35
C ASN A 333 -5.86 10.96 10.18
N LYS A 334 -6.89 11.75 10.47
CA LYS A 334 -7.88 12.17 9.48
C LYS A 334 -7.29 12.94 8.30
N ILE A 335 -6.26 13.74 8.55
CA ILE A 335 -5.63 14.55 7.50
C ILE A 335 -4.91 13.64 6.51
N VAL A 336 -4.18 12.63 7.00
CA VAL A 336 -3.51 11.65 6.13
C VAL A 336 -4.55 10.82 5.35
N GLU A 337 -5.67 10.44 5.99
CA GLU A 337 -6.77 9.77 5.32
C GLU A 337 -7.33 10.61 4.16
N GLU A 338 -7.58 11.90 4.38
CA GLU A 338 -8.06 12.83 3.35
C GLU A 338 -7.06 13.00 2.21
N ILE A 339 -5.76 13.07 2.51
CA ILE A 339 -4.69 13.12 1.49
C ILE A 339 -4.71 11.86 0.62
N LEU A 340 -4.79 10.68 1.22
CA LEU A 340 -4.85 9.42 0.48
C LEU A 340 -6.10 9.33 -0.41
N LEU A 341 -7.23 9.87 0.06
CA LEU A 341 -8.46 9.95 -0.73
C LEU A 341 -8.34 10.92 -1.91
N LEU A 342 -7.64 12.03 -1.75
CA LEU A 342 -7.38 12.96 -2.85
C LEU A 342 -6.48 12.35 -3.92
N LEU A 343 -5.48 11.57 -3.52
CA LEU A 343 -4.58 10.92 -4.45
C LEU A 343 -5.29 9.89 -5.33
N ASP A 344 -6.27 9.14 -4.80
CA ASP A 344 -7.11 8.14 -5.50
C ASP A 344 -6.40 7.42 -6.66
N THR A 345 -5.28 6.78 -6.39
CA THR A 345 -4.52 6.01 -7.38
C THR A 345 -4.55 4.52 -7.10
N GLU A 346 -4.35 3.71 -8.13
CA GLU A 346 -4.22 2.25 -7.96
C GLU A 346 -3.08 1.87 -7.02
N LYS A 347 -2.01 2.67 -6.98
CA LYS A 347 -0.89 2.46 -6.05
C LYS A 347 -1.33 2.65 -4.59
N VAL A 348 -2.12 3.69 -4.30
CA VAL A 348 -2.72 3.90 -2.97
C VAL A 348 -3.62 2.71 -2.61
N ALA A 349 -4.52 2.32 -3.52
CA ALA A 349 -5.41 1.18 -3.29
C ALA A 349 -4.63 -0.12 -3.05
N ARG A 350 -3.55 -0.37 -3.81
CA ARG A 350 -2.67 -1.53 -3.65
C ARG A 350 -2.00 -1.53 -2.28
N LYS A 351 -1.41 -0.41 -1.88
CA LYS A 351 -0.75 -0.29 -0.58
C LYS A 351 -1.71 -0.52 0.59
N LEU A 352 -2.91 0.08 0.52
CA LEU A 352 -3.95 -0.16 1.53
C LEU A 352 -4.41 -1.64 1.56
N THR A 353 -4.41 -2.32 0.40
CA THR A 353 -4.78 -3.73 0.30
C THR A 353 -3.71 -4.66 0.93
N GLU A 354 -2.43 -4.29 0.88
CA GLU A 354 -1.36 -5.02 1.56
C GLU A 354 -1.57 -5.06 3.09
N ILE A 355 -2.17 -4.02 3.65
CA ILE A 355 -2.47 -3.90 5.07
C ILE A 355 -3.61 -4.84 5.53
N PHE A 356 -4.33 -5.51 4.63
CA PHE A 356 -5.40 -6.46 5.01
C PHE A 356 -4.95 -7.57 5.95
N THR A 357 -3.66 -7.90 5.94
CA THR A 357 -3.06 -8.93 6.79
C THR A 357 -2.21 -8.36 7.95
N ALA A 358 -2.17 -7.04 8.12
CA ALA A 358 -1.43 -6.43 9.23
C ALA A 358 -1.97 -6.88 10.60
N ASP A 359 -1.11 -6.99 11.59
CA ASP A 359 -1.50 -7.39 12.96
C ASP A 359 -2.38 -6.33 13.64
N ASP A 360 -2.16 -5.06 13.32
CA ASP A 360 -2.96 -3.97 13.87
C ASP A 360 -4.39 -3.97 13.32
N ARG A 361 -5.34 -4.25 14.22
CA ARG A 361 -6.77 -4.25 13.90
C ARG A 361 -7.29 -2.88 13.49
N ASN A 362 -6.81 -1.80 14.14
CA ASN A 362 -7.30 -0.45 13.87
C ASN A 362 -6.90 -0.03 12.46
N LEU A 363 -5.67 -0.36 12.08
CA LEU A 363 -5.16 -0.09 10.73
C LEU A 363 -5.96 -0.86 9.67
N ARG A 364 -6.26 -2.15 9.90
CA ARG A 364 -7.11 -2.93 8.98
C ARG A 364 -8.51 -2.32 8.83
N VAL A 365 -9.15 -1.93 9.94
CA VAL A 365 -10.49 -1.31 9.92
C VAL A 365 -10.45 0.02 9.16
N LEU A 366 -9.39 0.80 9.33
CA LEU A 366 -9.21 2.07 8.63
C LEU A 366 -9.08 1.85 7.11
N CYS A 367 -8.29 0.88 6.68
CA CYS A 367 -8.17 0.54 5.26
C CYS A 367 -9.52 0.10 4.65
N LEU A 368 -10.28 -0.73 5.38
CA LEU A 368 -11.62 -1.17 4.95
C LEU A 368 -12.63 0.00 4.84
N ARG A 369 -12.39 1.11 5.53
CA ARG A 369 -13.20 2.33 5.45
C ARG A 369 -12.78 3.23 4.29
N ILE A 370 -11.48 3.35 4.02
CA ILE A 370 -10.94 4.22 2.98
C ILE A 370 -11.15 3.62 1.58
N LEU A 371 -10.82 2.35 1.40
CA LEU A 371 -10.84 1.68 0.09
C LEU A 371 -12.16 1.85 -0.68
N PRO A 372 -13.37 1.73 -0.08
CA PRO A 372 -14.60 1.97 -0.83
C PRO A 372 -14.75 3.38 -1.40
N GLN A 373 -14.04 4.35 -0.81
CA GLN A 373 -14.09 5.74 -1.26
C GLN A 373 -13.20 5.99 -2.49
N LEU A 374 -12.18 5.15 -2.71
CA LEU A 374 -11.27 5.18 -3.89
C LEU A 374 -11.89 4.55 -5.15
N LYS A 375 -13.20 4.31 -5.16
CA LYS A 375 -14.01 3.88 -6.32
C LYS A 375 -13.29 2.94 -7.29
N ASN A 376 -12.96 3.46 -8.50
CA ASN A 376 -12.35 2.67 -9.56
C ASN A 376 -10.95 2.14 -9.20
N SER A 377 -10.11 2.92 -8.53
CA SER A 377 -8.78 2.48 -8.11
C SER A 377 -8.84 1.25 -7.22
N SER A 378 -9.78 1.24 -6.26
CA SER A 378 -10.02 0.06 -5.43
C SER A 378 -10.63 -1.10 -6.20
N PHE A 379 -11.61 -0.83 -7.08
CA PHE A 379 -12.24 -1.86 -7.87
C PHE A 379 -11.22 -2.66 -8.69
N TYR A 380 -10.37 -1.98 -9.46
CA TYR A 380 -9.35 -2.64 -10.28
C TYR A 380 -8.33 -3.41 -9.42
N THR A 381 -7.81 -2.77 -8.37
CA THR A 381 -6.84 -3.41 -7.47
C THR A 381 -7.42 -4.68 -6.81
N LEU A 382 -8.65 -4.63 -6.31
CA LEU A 382 -9.27 -5.75 -5.62
C LEU A 382 -9.67 -6.88 -6.57
N THR A 383 -10.13 -6.55 -7.78
CA THR A 383 -10.44 -7.57 -8.78
C THR A 383 -9.18 -8.26 -9.30
N GLU A 384 -8.08 -7.55 -9.46
CA GLU A 384 -6.76 -8.13 -9.76
C GLU A 384 -6.30 -9.08 -8.64
N LEU A 385 -6.38 -8.64 -7.38
CA LEU A 385 -6.07 -9.47 -6.22
C LEU A 385 -6.91 -10.76 -6.19
N LEU A 386 -8.20 -10.65 -6.49
CA LEU A 386 -9.12 -11.79 -6.47
C LEU A 386 -8.98 -12.69 -7.71
N LYS A 387 -8.36 -12.26 -8.81
CA LYS A 387 -8.02 -13.08 -9.97
C LYS A 387 -6.75 -13.91 -9.76
N ASP A 388 -5.85 -13.51 -8.88
CA ASP A 388 -4.61 -14.24 -8.62
C ASP A 388 -4.93 -15.61 -7.99
N GLU A 389 -4.67 -16.68 -8.74
CA GLU A 389 -4.91 -18.06 -8.30
C GLU A 389 -4.22 -18.41 -6.97
N LYS A 390 -3.12 -17.76 -6.63
CA LYS A 390 -2.43 -17.97 -5.35
C LYS A 390 -3.31 -17.60 -4.17
N ASN A 391 -4.20 -16.62 -4.34
CA ASN A 391 -5.16 -16.22 -3.33
C ASN A 391 -6.33 -17.21 -3.18
N PHE A 392 -6.57 -18.08 -4.18
CA PHE A 392 -7.62 -19.11 -4.18
C PHE A 392 -7.10 -20.51 -3.80
N LYS A 393 -5.83 -20.83 -4.06
CA LYS A 393 -5.22 -22.10 -3.69
C LYS A 393 -4.85 -22.11 -2.21
N ARG A 394 -5.86 -22.09 -1.35
CA ARG A 394 -5.70 -22.09 0.10
C ARG A 394 -5.57 -23.47 0.71
N LYS A 395 -5.37 -24.49 -0.13
CA LYS A 395 -5.02 -25.84 0.33
C LYS A 395 -3.52 -26.03 0.20
N SER A 396 -2.87 -26.41 1.30
CA SER A 396 -1.51 -26.95 1.23
C SER A 396 -1.50 -28.21 0.34
N ASP A 397 -0.33 -28.65 -0.09
CA ASP A 397 -0.19 -29.92 -0.83
C ASP A 397 -0.77 -31.13 -0.06
N SER A 398 -0.90 -31.02 1.25
CA SER A 398 -1.57 -31.99 2.15
C SER A 398 -3.11 -31.84 2.20
N GLY A 399 -3.70 -30.89 1.47
CA GLY A 399 -5.14 -30.63 1.45
C GLY A 399 -5.67 -29.83 2.65
N VAL A 400 -4.80 -29.39 3.56
CA VAL A 400 -5.17 -28.56 4.73
C VAL A 400 -5.29 -27.10 4.29
N LEU A 401 -6.34 -26.41 4.75
CA LEU A 401 -6.51 -24.97 4.52
C LEU A 401 -5.37 -24.18 5.18
N VAL A 402 -4.66 -23.38 4.41
CA VAL A 402 -3.68 -22.42 4.94
C VAL A 402 -4.45 -21.25 5.51
N ASP A 403 -4.32 -21.01 6.81
CA ASP A 403 -5.26 -20.19 7.59
C ASP A 403 -5.24 -18.67 7.25
N ASP A 404 -4.11 -18.14 6.80
CA ASP A 404 -3.93 -16.68 6.71
C ASP A 404 -4.43 -16.02 5.41
N SER A 405 -4.67 -16.77 4.35
CA SER A 405 -5.04 -16.19 3.04
C SER A 405 -6.52 -15.79 2.93
N TRP A 406 -7.41 -16.32 3.75
CA TRP A 406 -8.83 -16.02 3.71
C TRP A 406 -9.15 -14.57 4.11
N TYR A 407 -8.32 -13.95 4.98
CA TYR A 407 -8.51 -12.55 5.38
C TYR A 407 -8.45 -11.59 4.20
N LYS A 408 -7.47 -11.75 3.31
CA LYS A 408 -7.33 -10.90 2.12
C LYS A 408 -8.58 -10.99 1.25
N VAL A 409 -8.99 -12.22 0.94
CA VAL A 409 -10.15 -12.47 0.07
C VAL A 409 -11.43 -11.93 0.69
N ARG A 410 -11.68 -12.24 1.97
CA ARG A 410 -12.84 -11.73 2.70
C ARG A 410 -12.86 -10.20 2.76
N ASN A 411 -11.73 -9.57 3.08
CA ASN A 411 -11.66 -8.12 3.18
C ASN A 411 -11.84 -7.45 1.81
N ALA A 412 -11.29 -8.04 0.75
CA ALA A 412 -11.51 -7.59 -0.62
C ALA A 412 -12.99 -7.66 -1.00
N LEU A 413 -13.66 -8.78 -0.71
CA LEU A 413 -15.10 -8.95 -0.93
C LEU A 413 -15.93 -7.93 -0.15
N PHE A 414 -15.59 -7.69 1.12
CA PHE A 414 -16.25 -6.69 1.94
C PHE A 414 -16.19 -5.29 1.30
N VAL A 415 -15.03 -4.90 0.78
CA VAL A 415 -14.84 -3.62 0.10
C VAL A 415 -15.64 -3.57 -1.20
N LEU A 416 -15.59 -4.63 -2.03
CA LEU A 416 -16.38 -4.71 -3.27
C LEU A 416 -17.88 -4.59 -3.00
N GLY A 417 -18.38 -5.20 -1.91
CA GLY A 417 -19.77 -5.04 -1.50
C GLY A 417 -20.14 -3.60 -1.13
N ASN A 418 -19.20 -2.85 -0.54
CA ASN A 418 -19.42 -1.45 -0.20
C ASN A 418 -19.28 -0.51 -1.41
N LEU A 419 -18.48 -0.88 -2.40
CA LEU A 419 -18.40 -0.18 -3.70
C LEU A 419 -19.71 -0.27 -4.48
N LYS A 420 -20.47 -1.35 -4.29
CA LYS A 420 -21.73 -1.64 -5.01
C LYS A 420 -21.58 -1.62 -6.54
N ASP A 421 -20.43 -2.05 -7.05
CA ASP A 421 -20.15 -2.08 -8.48
C ASP A 421 -20.52 -3.43 -9.09
N PRO A 422 -21.52 -3.50 -10.00
CA PRO A 422 -21.99 -4.76 -10.59
C PRO A 422 -20.92 -5.46 -11.44
N ARG A 423 -19.87 -4.76 -11.87
CA ARG A 423 -18.72 -5.38 -12.57
C ARG A 423 -18.00 -6.44 -11.73
N SER A 424 -18.26 -6.49 -10.41
CA SER A 424 -17.72 -7.53 -9.51
C SER A 424 -18.43 -8.90 -9.65
N LEU A 425 -19.62 -8.99 -10.22
CA LEU A 425 -20.40 -10.24 -10.33
C LEU A 425 -19.61 -11.43 -10.87
N PRO A 426 -18.85 -11.34 -11.99
CA PRO A 426 -18.15 -12.50 -12.54
C PRO A 426 -17.07 -13.07 -11.59
N ILE A 427 -16.48 -12.26 -10.72
CA ILE A 427 -15.52 -12.76 -9.73
C ILE A 427 -16.25 -13.36 -8.53
N LEU A 428 -17.38 -12.79 -8.12
CA LEU A 428 -18.19 -13.32 -7.03
C LEU A 428 -18.74 -14.72 -7.35
N GLU A 429 -19.22 -14.94 -8.57
CA GLU A 429 -19.72 -16.23 -9.03
C GLU A 429 -18.66 -17.36 -8.90
N LYS A 430 -17.40 -17.05 -9.15
CA LYS A 430 -16.31 -18.01 -8.94
C LYS A 430 -16.07 -18.33 -7.48
N LEU A 431 -16.27 -17.37 -6.59
CA LEU A 431 -16.01 -17.49 -5.16
C LEU A 431 -17.18 -18.11 -4.36
N ILE A 432 -18.32 -18.36 -4.98
CA ILE A 432 -19.41 -19.14 -4.37
C ILE A 432 -18.94 -20.52 -3.92
N PHE A 433 -17.99 -21.11 -4.66
CA PHE A 433 -17.45 -22.44 -4.39
C PHE A 433 -16.16 -22.42 -3.55
N ASP A 434 -15.82 -21.29 -2.94
CA ASP A 434 -14.62 -21.19 -2.13
C ASP A 434 -14.65 -22.22 -0.98
N PRO A 435 -13.55 -22.92 -0.68
CA PRO A 435 -13.51 -23.93 0.38
C PRO A 435 -13.79 -23.36 1.78
N ASP A 436 -13.51 -22.07 2.00
CA ASP A 436 -13.70 -21.42 3.29
C ASP A 436 -15.12 -20.83 3.44
N LEU A 437 -15.84 -21.28 4.47
CA LEU A 437 -17.18 -20.77 4.78
C LEU A 437 -17.21 -19.25 4.99
N ARG A 438 -16.16 -18.68 5.59
CA ARG A 438 -16.09 -17.23 5.88
C ARG A 438 -16.07 -16.41 4.61
N VAL A 439 -15.41 -16.94 3.58
CA VAL A 439 -15.37 -16.33 2.24
C VAL A 439 -16.74 -16.47 1.55
N ARG A 440 -17.31 -17.67 1.50
CA ARG A 440 -18.64 -17.87 0.90
C ARG A 440 -19.71 -17.01 1.58
N THR A 441 -19.61 -16.85 2.91
CA THR A 441 -20.50 -15.95 3.66
C THR A 441 -20.32 -14.49 3.23
N GLU A 442 -19.10 -14.05 3.01
CA GLU A 442 -18.86 -12.68 2.56
C GLU A 442 -19.27 -12.48 1.08
N VAL A 443 -19.14 -13.53 0.24
CA VAL A 443 -19.70 -13.51 -1.13
C VAL A 443 -21.22 -13.25 -1.06
N TRP A 444 -21.93 -14.01 -0.22
CA TRP A 444 -23.36 -13.80 -0.02
C TRP A 444 -23.69 -12.36 0.41
N ASN A 445 -22.99 -11.85 1.45
CA ASN A 445 -23.21 -10.49 1.96
C ASN A 445 -22.89 -9.43 0.89
N THR A 446 -21.91 -9.66 0.06
CA THR A 446 -21.52 -8.78 -1.06
C THR A 446 -22.61 -8.75 -2.12
N LEU A 447 -23.14 -9.92 -2.50
CA LEU A 447 -24.25 -10.04 -3.45
C LEU A 447 -25.54 -9.37 -2.92
N GLU A 448 -25.85 -9.53 -1.62
CA GLU A 448 -26.95 -8.80 -0.98
C GLU A 448 -26.80 -7.27 -1.09
N LYS A 449 -25.59 -6.75 -0.86
CA LYS A 449 -25.31 -5.31 -0.97
C LYS A 449 -25.42 -4.79 -2.41
N LEU A 450 -25.05 -5.62 -3.38
CA LEU A 450 -25.23 -5.30 -4.79
C LEU A 450 -26.69 -5.33 -5.25
N GLY A 451 -27.55 -6.04 -4.53
CA GLY A 451 -28.92 -6.28 -4.94
C GLY A 451 -29.04 -7.29 -6.10
N GLU A 452 -28.00 -8.05 -6.37
CA GLU A 452 -27.84 -8.86 -7.58
C GLU A 452 -27.74 -10.37 -7.26
N ILE A 453 -28.62 -10.87 -6.37
CA ILE A 453 -28.68 -12.32 -6.12
C ILE A 453 -29.66 -12.94 -7.14
N SER A 454 -29.15 -13.23 -8.32
CA SER A 454 -29.91 -13.89 -9.37
C SER A 454 -30.40 -15.28 -8.95
N PHE A 455 -31.43 -15.77 -9.59
CA PHE A 455 -31.97 -17.10 -9.32
C PHE A 455 -30.90 -18.22 -9.46
N PRO A 456 -30.05 -18.28 -10.49
CA PRO A 456 -28.99 -19.28 -10.57
C PRO A 456 -28.03 -19.26 -9.37
N ILE A 457 -27.69 -18.08 -8.86
CA ILE A 457 -26.84 -17.92 -7.68
C ILE A 457 -27.54 -18.45 -6.42
N GLN A 458 -28.83 -18.17 -6.27
CA GLN A 458 -29.61 -18.68 -5.13
C GLN A 458 -29.66 -20.21 -5.15
N MET A 459 -29.82 -20.82 -6.32
CA MET A 459 -29.83 -22.27 -6.51
C MET A 459 -28.49 -22.91 -6.12
N GLN A 460 -27.37 -22.25 -6.41
CA GLN A 460 -26.05 -22.73 -5.98
C GLN A 460 -25.91 -22.69 -4.46
N PHE A 461 -26.36 -21.63 -3.81
CA PHE A 461 -26.32 -21.52 -2.35
C PHE A 461 -27.31 -22.47 -1.64
N LEU A 462 -28.36 -22.93 -2.29
CA LEU A 462 -29.21 -23.99 -1.74
C LEU A 462 -28.48 -25.33 -1.58
N MET A 463 -27.39 -25.52 -2.34
CA MET A 463 -26.54 -26.71 -2.28
C MET A 463 -25.26 -26.48 -1.45
N ASP A 464 -25.12 -25.32 -0.80
CA ASP A 464 -23.94 -25.01 0.00
C ASP A 464 -23.77 -26.02 1.15
N PRO A 465 -22.55 -26.49 1.47
CA PRO A 465 -22.29 -27.34 2.62
C PRO A 465 -22.79 -26.74 3.95
N ASP A 466 -22.77 -25.39 4.07
CA ASP A 466 -23.23 -24.70 5.27
C ASP A 466 -24.73 -24.51 5.31
N LYS A 467 -25.34 -24.95 6.40
CA LYS A 467 -26.79 -24.83 6.62
C LYS A 467 -27.30 -23.39 6.70
N GLY A 468 -26.48 -22.47 7.21
CA GLY A 468 -26.83 -21.05 7.33
C GLY A 468 -27.00 -20.40 5.96
N LEU A 469 -26.06 -20.66 5.06
CA LEU A 469 -26.11 -20.17 3.67
C LEU A 469 -27.29 -20.79 2.90
N ARG A 470 -27.53 -22.11 3.03
CA ARG A 470 -28.72 -22.74 2.44
C ARG A 470 -30.02 -22.07 2.88
N ARG A 471 -30.14 -21.78 4.20
CA ARG A 471 -31.32 -21.09 4.75
C ARG A 471 -31.48 -19.67 4.24
N LYS A 472 -30.40 -18.91 4.10
CA LYS A 472 -30.45 -17.56 3.51
C LYS A 472 -31.00 -17.61 2.08
N ALA A 473 -30.48 -18.49 1.26
CA ALA A 473 -30.96 -18.70 -0.12
C ALA A 473 -32.45 -19.10 -0.16
N ALA A 474 -32.83 -20.08 0.68
CA ALA A 474 -34.19 -20.52 0.80
C ALA A 474 -35.16 -19.39 1.21
N ASN A 475 -34.78 -18.59 2.20
CA ASN A 475 -35.60 -17.45 2.66
C ASN A 475 -35.81 -16.43 1.54
N LEU A 476 -34.76 -16.12 0.77
CA LEU A 476 -34.87 -15.18 -0.33
C LEU A 476 -35.82 -15.71 -1.44
N LEU A 477 -35.68 -16.99 -1.81
CA LEU A 477 -36.56 -17.65 -2.78
C LEU A 477 -38.03 -17.65 -2.32
N MET A 478 -38.26 -17.87 -1.04
CA MET A 478 -39.62 -17.84 -0.48
C MET A 478 -40.31 -16.45 -0.54
N LEU A 479 -39.54 -15.38 -0.71
CA LEU A 479 -40.06 -14.01 -0.86
C LEU A 479 -40.39 -13.65 -2.31
N GLN A 480 -39.88 -14.42 -3.28
CA GLN A 480 -40.10 -14.17 -4.70
C GLN A 480 -41.50 -14.61 -5.12
N THR A 481 -42.09 -13.88 -6.03
CA THR A 481 -43.44 -14.17 -6.56
C THR A 481 -43.45 -15.02 -7.82
N GLU A 482 -42.30 -15.11 -8.48
CA GLU A 482 -42.13 -15.91 -9.69
C GLU A 482 -42.15 -17.40 -9.34
N LYS A 483 -42.85 -18.21 -10.19
CA LYS A 483 -43.05 -19.64 -9.96
C LYS A 483 -42.37 -20.52 -11.00
N ASP A 484 -41.77 -19.92 -12.01
CA ASP A 484 -41.22 -20.63 -13.19
C ASP A 484 -39.99 -21.48 -12.84
N TYR A 485 -39.41 -21.27 -11.64
CA TYR A 485 -38.24 -22.00 -11.15
C TYR A 485 -38.54 -23.21 -10.25
N VAL A 486 -39.82 -23.53 -10.04
CA VAL A 486 -40.21 -24.71 -9.25
C VAL A 486 -39.65 -26.03 -9.84
N PRO A 487 -39.62 -26.26 -11.16
CA PRO A 487 -38.96 -27.43 -11.74
C PRO A 487 -37.51 -27.60 -11.32
N ASP A 488 -36.75 -26.49 -11.33
CA ASP A 488 -35.32 -26.49 -10.94
C ASP A 488 -35.15 -26.85 -9.45
N LEU A 489 -36.04 -26.35 -8.57
CA LEU A 489 -36.05 -26.72 -7.15
C LEU A 489 -36.35 -28.21 -6.96
N ILE A 490 -37.24 -28.77 -7.76
CA ILE A 490 -37.58 -30.21 -7.76
C ILE A 490 -36.36 -31.02 -8.21
N GLU A 491 -35.65 -30.59 -9.25
CA GLU A 491 -34.42 -31.23 -9.72
C GLU A 491 -33.34 -31.25 -8.61
N ILE A 492 -33.15 -30.12 -7.91
CA ILE A 492 -32.22 -30.09 -6.77
C ILE A 492 -32.67 -31.02 -5.65
N PHE A 493 -33.96 -31.05 -5.34
CA PHE A 493 -34.51 -31.93 -4.29
C PHE A 493 -34.21 -33.40 -4.59
N GLU A 494 -34.19 -33.79 -5.86
CA GLU A 494 -33.91 -35.17 -6.28
C GLU A 494 -32.44 -35.59 -6.09
N LYS A 495 -31.51 -34.63 -5.96
CA LYS A 495 -30.09 -34.92 -5.69
C LYS A 495 -29.90 -35.56 -4.31
N GLU A 496 -28.98 -36.51 -4.21
CA GLU A 496 -28.74 -37.29 -3.00
C GLU A 496 -28.32 -36.41 -1.81
N GLN A 497 -27.50 -35.40 -2.07
CA GLN A 497 -26.94 -34.51 -1.04
C GLN A 497 -27.86 -33.31 -0.71
N ALA A 498 -29.07 -33.25 -1.25
CA ALA A 498 -29.97 -32.13 -1.05
C ALA A 498 -30.52 -32.05 0.40
N ASP A 499 -30.70 -30.84 0.91
CA ASP A 499 -31.43 -30.57 2.15
C ASP A 499 -32.94 -30.65 1.88
N LYS A 500 -33.44 -31.88 1.77
CA LYS A 500 -34.82 -32.17 1.34
C LYS A 500 -35.88 -31.47 2.19
N PRO A 501 -35.77 -31.40 3.53
CA PRO A 501 -36.74 -30.65 4.34
C PRO A 501 -36.78 -29.15 4.02
N LEU A 502 -35.61 -28.55 3.80
CA LEU A 502 -35.53 -27.13 3.45
C LEU A 502 -36.13 -26.86 2.07
N LEU A 503 -35.74 -27.66 1.07
CA LEU A 503 -36.26 -27.54 -0.30
C LEU A 503 -37.75 -27.77 -0.38
N LEU A 504 -38.29 -28.75 0.34
CA LEU A 504 -39.72 -28.99 0.43
C LEU A 504 -40.45 -27.75 0.97
N SER A 505 -39.85 -27.09 1.98
CA SER A 505 -40.41 -25.86 2.52
C SER A 505 -40.43 -24.71 1.52
N VAL A 506 -39.39 -24.57 0.71
CA VAL A 506 -39.31 -23.57 -0.38
C VAL A 506 -40.39 -23.87 -1.43
N ILE A 507 -40.43 -25.10 -1.96
CA ILE A 507 -41.39 -25.53 -2.99
C ILE A 507 -42.83 -25.33 -2.49
N GLY A 508 -43.08 -25.72 -1.24
CA GLY A 508 -44.42 -25.57 -0.65
C GLY A 508 -44.87 -24.12 -0.45
N LYS A 509 -43.94 -23.22 -0.15
CA LYS A 509 -44.26 -21.78 0.01
C LYS A 509 -44.41 -21.06 -1.32
N VAL A 510 -43.53 -21.37 -2.30
CA VAL A 510 -43.64 -20.82 -3.64
C VAL A 510 -44.95 -21.22 -4.29
N GLY A 511 -45.37 -22.46 -4.12
CA GLY A 511 -46.64 -22.98 -4.60
C GLY A 511 -46.69 -23.09 -6.11
N GLY A 512 -47.89 -23.08 -6.65
CA GLY A 512 -48.15 -23.28 -8.07
C GLY A 512 -48.56 -24.72 -8.38
N ARG A 513 -48.84 -24.98 -9.67
CA ARG A 513 -49.36 -26.29 -10.11
C ARG A 513 -48.31 -27.39 -9.95
N GLU A 514 -47.09 -27.14 -10.41
CA GLU A 514 -46.00 -28.10 -10.36
C GLU A 514 -45.59 -28.43 -8.92
N ALA A 515 -45.48 -27.38 -8.07
CA ALA A 515 -45.21 -27.55 -6.65
C ALA A 515 -46.28 -28.45 -5.99
N LYS A 516 -47.56 -28.24 -6.31
CA LYS A 516 -48.67 -29.04 -5.80
C LYS A 516 -48.55 -30.50 -6.24
N GLU A 517 -48.36 -30.77 -7.52
CA GLU A 517 -48.21 -32.12 -8.06
C GLU A 517 -47.00 -32.83 -7.39
N PHE A 518 -45.89 -32.16 -7.25
CA PHE A 518 -44.72 -32.68 -6.53
C PHE A 518 -44.98 -33.00 -5.05
N LEU A 519 -45.65 -32.11 -4.37
CA LEU A 519 -46.00 -32.30 -2.95
C LEU A 519 -46.96 -33.49 -2.78
N GLU A 520 -47.88 -33.71 -3.72
CA GLU A 520 -48.76 -34.89 -3.73
C GLU A 520 -47.92 -36.18 -3.83
N ASP A 521 -46.94 -36.24 -4.74
CA ASP A 521 -46.06 -37.41 -4.91
C ASP A 521 -45.23 -37.68 -3.66
N VAL A 522 -44.72 -36.62 -2.98
CA VAL A 522 -43.98 -36.75 -1.73
C VAL A 522 -44.91 -37.24 -0.61
N ALA A 523 -46.10 -36.66 -0.46
CA ALA A 523 -47.04 -37.00 0.58
C ALA A 523 -47.53 -38.45 0.49
N LEU A 524 -47.82 -38.90 -0.76
CA LEU A 524 -48.26 -40.26 -1.04
C LEU A 524 -47.11 -41.28 -1.03
N GLY A 525 -45.85 -40.82 -1.03
CA GLY A 525 -44.66 -41.67 -1.05
C GLY A 525 -44.32 -42.24 -2.41
N GLN A 526 -44.79 -41.61 -3.48
CA GLN A 526 -44.55 -41.96 -4.87
C GLN A 526 -43.23 -41.40 -5.42
N ASN A 527 -42.70 -40.35 -4.80
CA ASN A 527 -41.45 -39.74 -5.18
C ASN A 527 -40.25 -40.68 -4.91
N LYS A 528 -39.50 -41.00 -5.97
CA LYS A 528 -38.39 -41.97 -5.90
C LYS A 528 -37.21 -41.47 -5.04
N SER A 529 -36.96 -40.15 -5.02
CA SER A 529 -35.80 -39.58 -4.36
C SER A 529 -35.84 -39.66 -2.81
N ILE A 530 -37.03 -39.95 -2.27
CA ILE A 530 -37.18 -40.16 -0.82
C ILE A 530 -37.08 -41.63 -0.41
N LEU A 531 -37.02 -42.58 -1.37
CA LEU A 531 -37.04 -44.00 -1.06
C LEU A 531 -35.80 -44.49 -0.33
N SER A 532 -34.66 -43.86 -0.49
CA SER A 532 -33.40 -44.19 0.19
C SER A 532 -33.32 -43.64 1.64
N LEU A 533 -34.21 -42.74 2.03
CA LEU A 533 -34.20 -42.11 3.34
C LEU A 533 -34.67 -43.06 4.45
N SER A 534 -34.27 -42.77 5.69
CA SER A 534 -34.77 -43.50 6.86
C SER A 534 -36.29 -43.33 7.02
N LYS A 535 -36.91 -44.27 7.73
CA LYS A 535 -38.35 -44.25 7.98
C LYS A 535 -38.79 -42.92 8.63
N LYS A 536 -38.05 -42.42 9.60
CA LYS A 536 -38.31 -41.16 10.29
C LYS A 536 -38.28 -39.96 9.32
N GLN A 537 -37.25 -39.86 8.50
CA GLN A 537 -37.11 -38.78 7.51
C GLN A 537 -38.24 -38.79 6.47
N LYS A 538 -38.60 -39.98 5.98
CA LYS A 538 -39.76 -40.12 5.09
C LYS A 538 -41.06 -39.64 5.71
N GLU A 539 -41.27 -40.00 6.98
CA GLU A 539 -42.47 -39.59 7.71
C GLU A 539 -42.50 -38.07 7.89
N GLU A 540 -41.39 -37.46 8.30
CA GLU A 540 -41.25 -36.00 8.45
C GLU A 540 -41.56 -35.24 7.14
N LEU A 541 -40.96 -35.70 6.00
CA LEU A 541 -41.21 -35.09 4.70
C LEU A 541 -42.67 -35.23 4.26
N LYS A 542 -43.26 -36.40 4.45
CA LYS A 542 -44.68 -36.62 4.11
C LYS A 542 -45.60 -35.73 4.92
N LEU A 543 -45.37 -35.59 6.22
CA LEU A 543 -46.14 -34.72 7.07
C LEU A 543 -46.01 -33.25 6.65
N SER A 544 -44.78 -32.81 6.35
CA SER A 544 -44.54 -31.45 5.89
C SER A 544 -45.22 -31.18 4.52
N ALA A 545 -45.15 -32.11 3.59
CA ALA A 545 -45.86 -32.01 2.31
C ALA A 545 -47.39 -31.88 2.51
N LEU A 546 -47.97 -32.68 3.42
CA LEU A 546 -49.41 -32.58 3.78
C LEU A 546 -49.81 -31.23 4.38
N GLU A 547 -48.94 -30.64 5.21
CA GLU A 547 -49.16 -29.31 5.75
C GLU A 547 -49.22 -28.22 4.65
N PHE A 548 -48.38 -28.32 3.61
CA PHE A 548 -48.47 -27.42 2.48
C PHE A 548 -49.67 -27.71 1.60
N LEU A 549 -49.99 -28.98 1.33
CA LEU A 549 -51.19 -29.36 0.55
C LEU A 549 -52.50 -28.91 1.25
N GLN A 550 -52.53 -28.82 2.55
CA GLN A 550 -53.64 -28.25 3.27
C GLN A 550 -53.96 -26.80 2.83
N LYS A 551 -52.92 -26.05 2.40
CA LYS A 551 -53.02 -24.63 2.01
C LYS A 551 -53.28 -24.43 0.52
N ILE A 552 -52.63 -25.28 -0.33
CA ILE A 552 -52.64 -25.10 -1.80
C ILE A 552 -53.37 -26.18 -2.55
N GLY A 553 -53.89 -27.20 -1.87
CA GLY A 553 -54.59 -28.32 -2.47
C GLY A 553 -55.96 -27.93 -3.08
N ASP A 554 -56.36 -28.63 -4.07
CA ASP A 554 -57.63 -28.46 -4.78
C ASP A 554 -58.49 -29.76 -4.74
N GLU A 555 -59.61 -29.79 -5.46
CA GLU A 555 -60.48 -30.99 -5.54
C GLU A 555 -59.75 -32.24 -6.09
N LYS A 556 -58.75 -32.05 -7.00
CA LYS A 556 -57.92 -33.18 -7.52
C LYS A 556 -57.01 -33.72 -6.42
N THR A 557 -56.38 -32.84 -5.68
CA THR A 557 -55.56 -33.18 -4.49
C THR A 557 -56.37 -33.96 -3.48
N LYS A 558 -57.54 -33.48 -3.13
CA LYS A 558 -58.46 -34.14 -2.22
C LYS A 558 -58.83 -35.55 -2.71
N GLY A 559 -59.17 -35.70 -4.00
CA GLY A 559 -59.48 -36.99 -4.62
C GLY A 559 -58.33 -38.01 -4.47
N LYS A 560 -57.07 -37.60 -4.77
CA LYS A 560 -55.87 -38.46 -4.61
C LYS A 560 -55.64 -38.88 -3.15
N LEU A 561 -55.83 -37.95 -2.23
CA LEU A 561 -55.66 -38.23 -0.80
C LEU A 561 -56.75 -39.17 -0.27
N GLU A 562 -58.02 -39.06 -0.73
CA GLU A 562 -59.11 -39.97 -0.40
C GLU A 562 -58.88 -41.36 -0.98
N GLU A 563 -58.34 -41.46 -2.18
CA GLU A 563 -57.95 -42.74 -2.81
C GLU A 563 -56.86 -43.44 -2.00
N PHE A 564 -55.81 -42.73 -1.60
CA PHE A 564 -54.76 -43.26 -0.71
C PHE A 564 -55.31 -43.79 0.62
N LEU A 565 -56.30 -43.10 1.23
CA LEU A 565 -56.98 -43.59 2.45
C LEU A 565 -57.78 -44.87 2.19
N LYS A 566 -58.41 -44.99 1.02
CA LYS A 566 -59.19 -46.18 0.64
C LYS A 566 -58.26 -47.40 0.44
N GLU A 567 -57.12 -47.21 -0.23
CA GLU A 567 -56.14 -48.27 -0.41
C GLU A 567 -55.50 -48.72 0.92
N GLY A 568 -55.15 -47.80 1.80
CA GLY A 568 -54.63 -48.10 3.13
C GLY A 568 -55.62 -48.88 4.05
N ARG A 569 -56.92 -48.78 3.78
CA ARG A 569 -57.96 -49.54 4.48
C ARG A 569 -58.12 -50.96 4.00
N LYS A 570 -57.68 -51.32 2.81
CA LYS A 570 -57.77 -52.65 2.24
C LYS A 570 -56.61 -53.60 2.65
N GLY A 571 -55.58 -53.11 3.32
CA GLY A 571 -54.41 -53.88 3.72
C GLY A 571 -54.47 -54.37 5.17
N PHE A 572 -53.72 -55.46 5.51
CA PHE A 572 -53.65 -56.11 6.81
C PHE A 572 -53.21 -55.17 7.98
N LYS A 573 -52.70 -53.94 7.65
CA LYS A 573 -52.35 -52.90 8.62
C LYS A 573 -53.56 -52.17 9.25
N SER A 574 -54.77 -52.44 8.77
CA SER A 574 -56.01 -51.83 9.36
C SER A 574 -56.31 -52.31 10.77
N LEU A 575 -55.69 -53.42 11.23
CA LEU A 575 -55.86 -53.97 12.56
C LEU A 575 -54.98 -53.33 13.64
N LEU A 576 -53.98 -52.54 13.28
CA LEU A 576 -53.00 -51.91 14.21
C LEU A 576 -53.26 -50.43 14.53
N GLY A 577 -54.40 -49.89 14.08
CA GLY A 577 -54.70 -48.47 14.23
C GLY A 577 -54.11 -47.60 13.11
N LYS A 578 -54.74 -46.40 12.90
CA LYS A 578 -54.24 -45.43 11.89
C LYS A 578 -52.89 -44.90 12.30
N ASP A 579 -51.90 -44.98 11.39
CA ASP A 579 -50.62 -44.33 11.61
C ASP A 579 -50.76 -42.80 11.55
N LYS A 580 -49.75 -42.08 12.00
CA LYS A 580 -49.75 -40.63 12.07
C LYS A 580 -50.01 -39.97 10.70
N ILE A 581 -49.50 -40.55 9.61
CA ILE A 581 -49.68 -40.04 8.26
C ILE A 581 -51.16 -40.15 7.85
N GLN A 582 -51.80 -41.31 8.08
CA GLN A 582 -53.23 -41.52 7.73
C GLN A 582 -54.14 -40.56 8.47
N LYS A 583 -53.86 -40.30 9.75
CA LYS A 583 -54.61 -39.30 10.56
C LYS A 583 -54.46 -37.90 9.96
N THR A 584 -53.23 -37.51 9.59
CA THR A 584 -52.98 -36.18 9.00
C THR A 584 -53.63 -36.07 7.62
N VAL A 585 -53.57 -37.11 6.77
CA VAL A 585 -54.27 -37.11 5.48
C VAL A 585 -55.79 -36.92 5.67
N GLU A 586 -56.41 -37.59 6.65
CA GLU A 586 -57.84 -37.37 6.96
C GLU A 586 -58.15 -35.94 7.38
N GLN A 587 -57.27 -35.35 8.21
CA GLN A 587 -57.40 -33.94 8.61
C GLN A 587 -57.32 -33.02 7.40
N VAL A 588 -56.35 -33.22 6.48
CA VAL A 588 -56.17 -32.40 5.28
C VAL A 588 -57.42 -32.57 4.35
N CYS A 589 -57.88 -33.79 4.10
CA CYS A 589 -59.11 -34.02 3.30
C CYS A 589 -60.34 -33.28 3.90
N ASN A 590 -60.50 -33.37 5.24
CA ASN A 590 -61.59 -32.65 5.91
C ASN A 590 -61.47 -31.14 5.82
N HIS A 591 -60.25 -30.60 5.91
CA HIS A 591 -59.97 -29.19 5.70
C HIS A 591 -60.31 -28.74 4.29
N LEU A 592 -59.75 -29.44 3.28
CA LEU A 592 -60.04 -29.15 1.85
C LEU A 592 -61.52 -29.23 1.52
N LYS A 593 -62.24 -30.18 2.11
CA LYS A 593 -63.71 -30.28 1.96
C LYS A 593 -64.45 -29.08 2.51
N LYS A 594 -63.92 -28.43 3.57
CA LYS A 594 -64.53 -27.23 4.16
C LYS A 594 -64.17 -25.95 3.42
N THR A 595 -63.02 -25.89 2.81
CA THR A 595 -62.51 -24.69 2.17
C THR A 595 -62.83 -24.59 0.69
N LEU A 596 -63.11 -25.73 0.03
CA LEU A 596 -63.47 -25.82 -1.40
C LEU A 596 -64.98 -25.86 -1.67
N ASN A 597 -65.81 -26.11 -0.62
CA ASN A 597 -67.25 -25.91 -0.65
C ASN A 597 -67.61 -24.50 -0.13
#